data_ef4659ed7938844d5bd96d987859b385
#
_entry.id   ef4659ed7938844d5bd96d987859b385
#
_cell.length_a   1.000
_cell.length_b   1.000
_cell.length_c   1.000
_cell.angle_alpha   90.00
_cell.angle_beta   90.00
_cell.angle_gamma   90.00
#
_symmetry.space_group_name_H-M   'P 1'
#
loop_
_entity.id
_entity.type
_entity.pdbx_description
1 polymer ?
#
loop_
_entity_poly.entity_id
_entity_poly.type
_entity_poly.pdbx_seq_one_letter_code
_entity_poly.pdbx_strand_id
1 'polypeptide(L)'
;MIGSSTPLNPVSRRIQELMRGHTDREEEAEIISLLGEADKTTLNESLNQLELGHLFNDVDDRLIGPDNKTRLLNLLSKDRLNDLEVPARAAIVDGLQRGPTTFSDEEHHFEGAPQPQAGGIEEQAITNVFLGTQATSLTGLKNAVNAGADEYDMHHLLTSDVDDNGLISQMFEHFQTEGSNRTGSVKPLSDIDDTFYSSLKDERFPGHTVYPGVLAFYDELDRGPAQQADPLGDLTFLTARPDEATGIVKERTHDTLRENGVKEASILLGSLTGLINHEAMARKKMENFEHYSRIYPEYDFTWVGDSGQGDALLGEMMLSKYPERVKGVFIHDVVNLSPEQRAEMRAKGVRVFDTYVGAAAEAHQLGLISDVGLARVGSAAQQGFDAIEWDSTEQREQAFALLQRDLERLPPT
;
A
#
# COMPACT_ATOMS: atom_id res chain seq x y z
N MET A 1 -16.70 6.59 -14.87
CA MET A 1 -17.20 7.95 -14.54
C MET A 1 -16.28 8.93 -15.26
N ILE A 2 -16.83 9.89 -15.97
CA ILE A 2 -16.09 10.91 -16.73
C ILE A 2 -15.35 11.75 -15.70
N GLY A 3 -14.03 11.59 -15.60
CA GLY A 3 -13.20 12.43 -14.78
C GLY A 3 -13.31 13.88 -15.26
N SER A 4 -13.71 14.78 -14.37
CA SER A 4 -13.61 16.22 -14.61
C SER A 4 -12.12 16.56 -14.66
N SER A 5 -11.53 16.55 -15.85
CA SER A 5 -10.16 17.04 -16.02
C SER A 5 -10.15 18.53 -15.66
N THR A 6 -9.58 18.85 -14.52
CA THR A 6 -9.27 20.23 -14.16
C THR A 6 -8.46 20.83 -15.32
N PRO A 7 -8.85 21.97 -15.88
CA PRO A 7 -8.13 22.54 -17.00
C PRO A 7 -6.68 22.84 -16.58
N LEU A 8 -5.74 22.49 -17.45
CA LEU A 8 -4.32 22.76 -17.22
C LEU A 8 -4.10 24.26 -16.98
N ASN A 9 -3.31 24.57 -15.94
CA ASN A 9 -2.86 25.94 -15.74
C ASN A 9 -1.90 26.38 -16.88
N PRO A 10 -1.64 27.67 -17.05
CA PRO A 10 -0.82 28.18 -18.17
C PRO A 10 0.60 27.59 -18.18
N VAL A 11 1.22 27.36 -17.01
CA VAL A 11 2.58 26.78 -16.87
C VAL A 11 2.57 25.32 -17.32
N SER A 12 1.64 24.51 -16.81
CA SER A 12 1.49 23.10 -17.20
C SER A 12 1.26 22.96 -18.71
N ARG A 13 0.39 23.80 -19.27
CA ARG A 13 0.11 23.78 -20.71
C ARG A 13 1.36 24.09 -21.52
N ARG A 14 2.11 25.12 -21.14
CA ARG A 14 3.34 25.49 -21.84
C ARG A 14 4.40 24.39 -21.76
N ILE A 15 4.57 23.76 -20.59
CA ILE A 15 5.48 22.64 -20.42
C ILE A 15 5.07 21.45 -21.29
N GLN A 16 3.80 21.09 -21.33
CA GLN A 16 3.32 20.03 -22.23
C GLN A 16 3.51 20.35 -23.72
N GLU A 17 3.46 21.63 -24.11
CA GLU A 17 3.77 22.03 -25.47
C GLU A 17 5.26 21.84 -25.79
N LEU A 18 6.15 22.19 -24.86
CA LEU A 18 7.60 22.01 -25.02
C LEU A 18 7.99 20.52 -25.06
N MET A 19 7.29 19.68 -24.29
CA MET A 19 7.48 18.23 -24.25
C MET A 19 6.87 17.46 -25.43
N ARG A 20 6.35 18.15 -26.45
CA ARG A 20 5.87 17.48 -27.68
C ARG A 20 7.03 17.01 -28.54
N GLY A 21 7.44 15.79 -28.34
CA GLY A 21 8.61 15.20 -28.93
C GLY A 21 9.78 15.21 -27.94
N HIS A 22 11.00 15.09 -28.43
CA HIS A 22 12.19 15.15 -27.57
C HIS A 22 12.59 16.63 -27.38
N THR A 23 12.76 17.06 -26.11
CA THR A 23 13.14 18.45 -25.80
C THR A 23 14.59 18.77 -26.22
N ASP A 24 14.80 19.98 -26.69
CA ASP A 24 16.13 20.51 -26.83
C ASP A 24 16.57 21.31 -25.58
N ARG A 25 17.82 21.74 -25.55
CA ARG A 25 18.40 22.43 -24.37
C ARG A 25 17.75 23.75 -24.03
N GLU A 26 17.24 24.46 -25.02
CA GLU A 26 16.56 25.75 -24.81
C GLU A 26 15.17 25.49 -24.22
N GLU A 27 14.47 24.48 -24.71
CA GLU A 27 13.19 24.01 -24.19
C GLU A 27 13.32 23.49 -22.76
N GLU A 28 14.34 22.68 -22.45
CA GLU A 28 14.65 22.22 -21.09
C GLU A 28 14.91 23.40 -20.14
N ALA A 29 15.71 24.38 -20.59
CA ALA A 29 16.02 25.57 -19.78
C ALA A 29 14.75 26.43 -19.57
N GLU A 30 13.84 26.52 -20.55
CA GLU A 30 12.55 27.20 -20.41
C GLU A 30 11.65 26.47 -19.40
N ILE A 31 11.59 25.14 -19.42
CA ILE A 31 10.84 24.34 -18.45
C ILE A 31 11.33 24.64 -17.02
N ILE A 32 12.65 24.60 -16.81
CA ILE A 32 13.26 24.89 -15.50
C ILE A 32 12.92 26.31 -15.03
N SER A 33 12.97 27.31 -15.94
CA SER A 33 12.60 28.70 -15.63
C SER A 33 11.13 28.84 -15.25
N LEU A 34 10.24 28.20 -16.03
CA LEU A 34 8.80 28.21 -15.76
C LEU A 34 8.45 27.65 -14.38
N LEU A 35 9.05 26.50 -14.00
CA LEU A 35 8.84 25.91 -12.69
C LEU A 35 9.53 26.74 -11.58
N GLY A 36 10.70 27.30 -11.86
CA GLY A 36 11.47 28.11 -10.92
C GLY A 36 10.81 29.45 -10.57
N GLU A 37 10.14 30.08 -11.53
CA GLU A 37 9.50 31.40 -11.39
C GLU A 37 8.02 31.30 -11.00
N ALA A 38 7.40 30.12 -11.10
CA ALA A 38 6.01 29.91 -10.70
C ALA A 38 5.79 30.27 -9.22
N ASP A 39 4.67 30.90 -8.90
CA ASP A 39 4.26 31.03 -7.51
C ASP A 39 3.95 29.66 -6.88
N LYS A 40 3.87 29.61 -5.55
CA LYS A 40 3.67 28.37 -4.80
C LYS A 40 2.46 27.56 -5.27
N THR A 41 1.32 28.21 -5.49
CA THR A 41 0.08 27.54 -5.91
C THR A 41 0.23 26.95 -7.32
N THR A 42 0.68 27.78 -8.26
CA THR A 42 0.91 27.37 -9.65
C THR A 42 1.93 26.24 -9.75
N LEU A 43 3.01 26.26 -8.95
CA LEU A 43 4.01 25.20 -8.91
C LEU A 43 3.41 23.86 -8.49
N ASN A 44 2.68 23.83 -7.36
CA ASN A 44 2.04 22.60 -6.87
C ASN A 44 0.99 22.06 -7.85
N GLU A 45 0.15 22.94 -8.40
CA GLU A 45 -0.82 22.54 -9.43
C GLU A 45 -0.12 21.94 -10.65
N SER A 46 0.98 22.57 -11.10
CA SER A 46 1.72 22.10 -12.28
C SER A 46 2.32 20.72 -12.05
N LEU A 47 2.96 20.48 -10.91
CA LEU A 47 3.55 19.19 -10.60
C LEU A 47 2.50 18.07 -10.46
N ASN A 48 1.28 18.41 -10.03
CA ASN A 48 0.17 17.44 -9.95
C ASN A 48 -0.56 17.24 -11.30
N GLN A 49 -0.33 18.08 -12.29
CA GLN A 49 -0.98 18.03 -13.62
C GLN A 49 -0.08 17.45 -14.72
N LEU A 50 1.24 17.38 -14.47
CA LEU A 50 2.23 16.92 -15.43
C LEU A 50 2.54 15.43 -15.21
N GLU A 51 2.84 14.74 -16.31
CA GLU A 51 3.42 13.40 -16.31
C GLU A 51 4.91 13.52 -15.97
N LEU A 52 5.25 13.53 -14.65
CA LEU A 52 6.59 13.83 -14.19
C LEU A 52 7.60 12.77 -14.60
N GLY A 53 7.21 11.49 -14.71
CA GLY A 53 8.08 10.44 -15.23
C GLY A 53 8.57 10.77 -16.64
N HIS A 54 7.65 11.20 -17.52
CA HIS A 54 8.03 11.65 -18.87
C HIS A 54 8.94 12.89 -18.82
N LEU A 55 8.59 13.88 -17.99
CA LEU A 55 9.40 15.10 -17.85
C LEU A 55 10.84 14.78 -17.39
N PHE A 56 11.01 13.95 -16.38
CA PHE A 56 12.34 13.59 -15.87
C PHE A 56 13.17 12.75 -16.85
N ASN A 57 12.51 12.00 -17.74
CA ASN A 57 13.16 11.22 -18.78
C ASN A 57 13.54 12.07 -19.99
N ASP A 58 12.74 13.07 -20.31
CA ASP A 58 12.96 13.90 -21.51
C ASP A 58 14.05 14.95 -21.28
N VAL A 59 14.25 15.40 -20.03
CA VAL A 59 15.33 16.31 -19.65
C VAL A 59 16.63 15.51 -19.45
N ASP A 60 17.49 15.52 -20.45
CA ASP A 60 18.72 14.74 -20.50
C ASP A 60 19.84 15.23 -19.57
N ASP A 61 20.60 14.29 -18.99
CA ASP A 61 21.93 14.54 -18.44
C ASP A 61 23.00 14.29 -19.52
N ARG A 62 23.42 15.30 -20.23
CA ARG A 62 24.40 15.18 -21.32
C ARG A 62 25.82 15.38 -20.82
N LEU A 63 26.74 14.58 -21.40
CA LEU A 63 28.21 14.69 -21.14
C LEU A 63 28.84 16.06 -21.50
N ILE A 64 28.15 16.88 -22.29
CA ILE A 64 28.69 18.17 -22.76
C ILE A 64 27.60 19.24 -22.73
N GLY A 65 27.79 20.25 -21.88
CA GLY A 65 26.89 21.41 -21.70
C GLY A 65 26.25 21.49 -20.34
N PRO A 66 25.28 22.40 -20.12
CA PRO A 66 24.57 22.47 -18.84
C PRO A 66 23.86 21.16 -18.57
N ASP A 67 24.04 20.63 -17.39
CA ASP A 67 23.30 19.48 -16.88
C ASP A 67 21.93 19.97 -16.40
N ASN A 68 20.96 19.99 -17.32
CA ASN A 68 19.61 20.48 -17.03
C ASN A 68 18.85 19.50 -16.14
N LYS A 69 19.11 18.19 -16.21
CA LYS A 69 18.50 17.21 -15.32
C LYS A 69 18.88 17.48 -13.86
N THR A 70 20.17 17.59 -13.56
CA THR A 70 20.63 17.96 -12.20
C THR A 70 20.05 19.30 -11.76
N ARG A 71 19.93 20.29 -12.64
CA ARG A 71 19.33 21.60 -12.30
C ARG A 71 17.85 21.46 -11.96
N LEU A 72 17.08 20.72 -12.75
CA LEU A 72 15.66 20.46 -12.50
C LEU A 72 15.46 19.73 -11.17
N LEU A 73 16.21 18.64 -10.94
CA LEU A 73 16.11 17.86 -9.71
C LEU A 73 16.52 18.66 -8.47
N ASN A 74 17.58 19.49 -8.55
CA ASN A 74 17.94 20.38 -7.44
C ASN A 74 16.88 21.46 -7.20
N LEU A 75 16.31 22.05 -8.26
CA LEU A 75 15.22 23.01 -8.14
C LEU A 75 14.06 22.42 -7.32
N LEU A 76 13.60 21.22 -7.68
CA LEU A 76 12.42 20.60 -7.07
C LEU A 76 12.71 19.94 -5.72
N SER A 77 13.87 19.28 -5.56
CA SER A 77 14.20 18.54 -4.33
C SER A 77 14.96 19.36 -3.26
N LYS A 78 15.40 20.59 -3.58
CA LYS A 78 16.13 21.47 -2.65
C LYS A 78 15.60 22.90 -2.66
N ASP A 79 15.76 23.63 -3.79
CA ASP A 79 15.57 25.07 -3.81
C ASP A 79 14.12 25.49 -3.58
N ARG A 80 13.17 24.76 -4.16
CA ARG A 80 11.72 25.00 -4.05
C ARG A 80 11.01 23.96 -3.18
N LEU A 81 11.73 23.02 -2.54
CA LEU A 81 11.12 21.94 -1.76
C LEU A 81 10.16 22.46 -0.66
N ASN A 82 10.50 23.56 -0.02
CA ASN A 82 9.67 24.17 1.05
C ASN A 82 8.35 24.79 0.50
N ASP A 83 8.26 25.03 -0.79
CA ASP A 83 7.03 25.49 -1.44
C ASP A 83 6.10 24.34 -1.80
N LEU A 84 6.59 23.09 -1.79
CA LEU A 84 5.86 21.92 -2.23
C LEU A 84 4.98 21.34 -1.12
N GLU A 85 3.74 21.05 -1.48
CA GLU A 85 2.78 20.32 -0.67
C GLU A 85 2.97 18.81 -0.84
N VAL A 86 2.40 18.01 0.06
CA VAL A 86 2.56 16.55 0.06
C VAL A 86 2.21 15.90 -1.29
N PRO A 87 1.10 16.25 -1.97
CA PRO A 87 0.79 15.66 -3.27
C PRO A 87 1.87 15.92 -4.33
N ALA A 88 2.40 17.13 -4.42
CA ALA A 88 3.45 17.47 -5.37
C ALA A 88 4.78 16.75 -5.05
N ARG A 89 5.11 16.58 -3.76
CA ARG A 89 6.27 15.79 -3.32
C ARG A 89 6.10 14.31 -3.68
N ALA A 90 4.91 13.76 -3.48
CA ALA A 90 4.60 12.38 -3.87
C ALA A 90 4.68 12.19 -5.39
N ALA A 91 4.16 13.13 -6.17
CA ALA A 91 4.26 13.10 -7.63
C ALA A 91 5.71 13.13 -8.12
N ILE A 92 6.61 13.88 -7.45
CA ILE A 92 8.04 13.88 -7.78
C ILE A 92 8.65 12.50 -7.50
N VAL A 93 8.38 11.91 -6.34
CA VAL A 93 8.89 10.58 -5.98
C VAL A 93 8.39 9.53 -6.98
N ASP A 94 7.08 9.50 -7.25
CA ASP A 94 6.47 8.60 -8.22
C ASP A 94 7.08 8.76 -9.63
N GLY A 95 7.23 9.99 -10.10
CA GLY A 95 7.84 10.28 -11.40
C GLY A 95 9.30 9.81 -11.49
N LEU A 96 10.06 9.87 -10.39
CA LEU A 96 11.45 9.41 -10.36
C LEU A 96 11.57 7.89 -10.25
N GLN A 97 10.61 7.21 -9.62
CA GLN A 97 10.56 5.75 -9.55
C GLN A 97 10.27 5.13 -10.93
N ARG A 98 9.45 5.78 -11.75
CA ARG A 98 9.06 5.25 -13.07
C ARG A 98 10.19 5.26 -14.10
N GLY A 99 11.35 5.84 -13.82
CA GLY A 99 12.57 5.80 -14.62
C GLY A 99 12.37 6.12 -16.11
N PRO A 100 13.38 5.96 -16.97
CA PRO A 100 13.20 6.06 -18.40
C PRO A 100 12.36 4.89 -18.90
N THR A 101 11.07 5.12 -19.14
CA THR A 101 10.29 4.24 -20.01
C THR A 101 10.92 4.33 -21.40
N THR A 102 11.89 3.46 -21.67
CA THR A 102 12.37 3.25 -23.02
C THR A 102 11.19 2.72 -23.82
N PHE A 103 10.65 3.64 -24.65
CA PHE A 103 9.56 3.43 -25.60
C PHE A 103 8.13 3.36 -25.01
N SER A 104 7.54 4.58 -24.98
CA SER A 104 6.11 4.74 -25.14
C SER A 104 5.70 4.24 -26.52
N ASP A 105 5.20 3.05 -26.61
CA ASP A 105 4.17 2.69 -27.59
C ASP A 105 3.48 1.42 -27.07
N GLU A 106 2.19 1.44 -27.06
CA GLU A 106 1.24 0.51 -26.44
C GLU A 106 1.35 -0.97 -26.82
N GLU A 107 2.46 -1.45 -27.36
CA GLU A 107 2.52 -2.80 -27.93
C GLU A 107 3.71 -3.70 -27.49
N HIS A 108 4.65 -3.25 -26.68
CA HIS A 108 5.79 -4.14 -26.34
C HIS A 108 6.24 -4.04 -24.88
N HIS A 109 5.46 -4.55 -23.96
CA HIS A 109 6.03 -5.08 -22.72
C HIS A 109 6.85 -6.33 -23.08
N PHE A 110 8.15 -6.18 -23.17
CA PHE A 110 9.06 -7.33 -23.22
C PHE A 110 9.02 -8.01 -21.84
N GLU A 111 8.37 -9.15 -21.74
CA GLU A 111 8.50 -10.04 -20.58
C GLU A 111 10.01 -10.25 -20.31
N GLY A 112 10.49 -9.79 -19.15
CA GLY A 112 11.88 -9.97 -18.71
C GLY A 112 12.80 -8.77 -18.91
N ALA A 113 12.32 -7.59 -19.27
CA ALA A 113 13.13 -6.37 -19.20
C ALA A 113 13.43 -6.02 -17.73
N PRO A 114 14.69 -5.66 -17.38
CA PRO A 114 15.01 -5.14 -16.04
C PRO A 114 14.14 -3.92 -15.76
N GLN A 115 13.56 -3.83 -14.56
CA GLN A 115 12.83 -2.65 -14.12
C GLN A 115 13.76 -1.44 -14.14
N PRO A 116 13.28 -0.25 -14.56
CA PRO A 116 14.09 0.95 -14.48
C PRO A 116 14.42 1.25 -13.00
N GLN A 117 15.70 1.53 -12.74
CA GLN A 117 16.17 1.96 -11.42
C GLN A 117 16.50 3.44 -11.49
N ALA A 118 16.26 4.17 -10.39
CA ALA A 118 16.68 5.54 -10.27
C ALA A 118 18.22 5.62 -10.39
N GLY A 119 18.75 6.60 -11.11
CA GLY A 119 20.18 6.87 -11.12
C GLY A 119 20.63 7.62 -9.87
N GLY A 120 21.94 7.74 -9.63
CA GLY A 120 22.45 8.34 -8.40
C GLY A 120 21.97 9.77 -8.11
N ILE A 121 21.65 10.58 -9.13
CA ILE A 121 21.10 11.94 -8.94
C ILE A 121 19.60 11.90 -8.62
N GLU A 122 18.86 10.95 -9.18
CA GLU A 122 17.46 10.71 -8.89
C GLU A 122 17.29 10.16 -7.47
N GLU A 123 18.10 9.18 -7.07
CA GLU A 123 18.12 8.65 -5.70
C GLU A 123 18.40 9.74 -4.68
N GLN A 124 19.36 10.64 -4.97
CA GLN A 124 19.64 11.78 -4.12
C GLN A 124 18.44 12.76 -4.06
N ALA A 125 17.75 12.98 -5.19
CA ALA A 125 16.57 13.85 -5.23
C ALA A 125 15.40 13.25 -4.41
N ILE A 126 15.12 11.96 -4.56
CA ILE A 126 14.16 11.22 -3.75
C ILE A 126 14.50 11.37 -2.25
N THR A 127 15.74 11.09 -1.88
CA THR A 127 16.21 11.21 -0.49
C THR A 127 16.02 12.62 0.04
N ASN A 128 16.37 13.66 -0.73
CA ASN A 128 16.17 15.06 -0.33
C ASN A 128 14.70 15.38 -0.07
N VAL A 129 13.77 14.86 -0.90
CA VAL A 129 12.34 15.06 -0.72
C VAL A 129 11.88 14.47 0.62
N PHE A 130 12.31 13.24 0.98
CA PHE A 130 11.97 12.65 2.27
C PHE A 130 12.61 13.40 3.43
N LEU A 131 13.92 13.66 3.39
CA LEU A 131 14.63 14.36 4.46
C LEU A 131 14.13 15.80 4.70
N GLY A 132 13.63 16.44 3.65
CA GLY A 132 13.01 17.77 3.74
C GLY A 132 11.52 17.76 4.13
N THR A 133 10.97 16.58 4.46
CA THR A 133 9.57 16.43 4.89
C THR A 133 9.53 15.94 6.34
N GLN A 134 8.73 16.57 7.21
CA GLN A 134 8.76 16.33 8.65
C GLN A 134 7.37 16.01 9.21
N ALA A 135 7.35 15.38 10.38
CA ALA A 135 6.15 15.12 11.20
C ALA A 135 5.00 14.48 10.38
N THR A 136 3.78 15.01 10.53
CA THR A 136 2.58 14.48 9.85
C THR A 136 2.65 14.60 8.32
N SER A 137 3.40 15.56 7.78
CA SER A 137 3.62 15.68 6.34
C SER A 137 4.47 14.53 5.81
N LEU A 138 5.43 14.03 6.59
CA LEU A 138 6.22 12.86 6.20
C LEU A 138 5.37 11.59 6.18
N THR A 139 4.51 11.39 7.19
CA THR A 139 3.53 10.30 7.20
C THR A 139 2.60 10.39 5.98
N GLY A 140 2.07 11.59 5.71
CA GLY A 140 1.24 11.84 4.53
C GLY A 140 1.97 11.55 3.21
N LEU A 141 3.26 11.91 3.10
CA LEU A 141 4.07 11.61 1.91
C LEU A 141 4.26 10.10 1.70
N LYS A 142 4.62 9.36 2.76
CA LYS A 142 4.78 7.91 2.69
C LYS A 142 3.47 7.21 2.29
N ASN A 143 2.35 7.64 2.86
CA ASN A 143 1.03 7.11 2.52
C ASN A 143 0.62 7.48 1.09
N ALA A 144 0.91 8.70 0.63
CA ALA A 144 0.61 9.11 -0.75
C ALA A 144 1.41 8.33 -1.79
N VAL A 145 2.68 7.97 -1.50
CA VAL A 145 3.47 7.07 -2.36
C VAL A 145 2.85 5.67 -2.41
N ASN A 146 2.33 5.16 -1.29
CA ASN A 146 1.64 3.87 -1.27
C ASN A 146 0.28 3.87 -1.98
N ALA A 147 -0.38 5.02 -2.06
CA ALA A 147 -1.74 5.15 -2.61
C ALA A 147 -1.82 5.00 -4.13
N GLY A 148 -0.69 4.92 -4.83
CA GLY A 148 -0.63 4.69 -6.28
C GLY A 148 -1.31 3.39 -6.71
N ALA A 149 -1.46 2.42 -5.80
CA ALA A 149 -2.03 1.09 -6.06
C ALA A 149 -1.38 0.39 -7.26
N ASP A 150 -0.09 0.59 -7.39
CA ASP A 150 0.78 -0.03 -8.39
C ASP A 150 2.05 -0.59 -7.73
N GLU A 151 3.04 -0.99 -8.53
CA GLU A 151 4.27 -1.59 -8.02
C GLU A 151 5.22 -0.58 -7.35
N TYR A 152 5.05 0.73 -7.59
CA TYR A 152 5.93 1.81 -7.12
C TYR A 152 5.55 2.32 -5.71
N ASP A 153 5.51 1.41 -4.73
CA ASP A 153 5.23 1.74 -3.33
C ASP A 153 6.51 2.02 -2.51
N MET A 154 6.36 2.42 -1.26
CA MET A 154 7.48 2.69 -0.34
C MET A 154 8.39 1.48 -0.12
N HIS A 155 7.87 0.26 -0.21
CA HIS A 155 8.70 -0.94 -0.07
C HIS A 155 9.57 -1.12 -1.31
N HIS A 156 8.99 -1.01 -2.51
CA HIS A 156 9.71 -1.10 -3.78
C HIS A 156 10.79 -0.02 -3.86
N LEU A 157 10.44 1.22 -3.49
CA LEU A 157 11.37 2.35 -3.44
C LEU A 157 12.64 2.01 -2.65
N LEU A 158 12.50 1.43 -1.46
CA LEU A 158 13.61 1.20 -0.51
C LEU A 158 14.30 -0.17 -0.68
N THR A 159 13.79 -1.03 -1.56
CA THR A 159 14.38 -2.35 -1.82
C THR A 159 14.87 -2.55 -3.25
N SER A 160 14.41 -1.70 -4.17
CA SER A 160 14.64 -1.90 -5.61
C SER A 160 15.08 -0.64 -6.35
N ASP A 161 14.45 0.53 -6.09
CA ASP A 161 14.73 1.74 -6.87
C ASP A 161 15.94 2.52 -6.35
N VAL A 162 16.11 2.59 -5.03
CA VAL A 162 17.28 3.19 -4.40
C VAL A 162 18.27 2.08 -4.03
N ASP A 163 19.45 2.07 -4.63
CA ASP A 163 20.48 1.05 -4.38
C ASP A 163 21.63 1.58 -3.51
N ASP A 164 21.75 2.91 -3.30
CA ASP A 164 22.72 3.49 -2.37
C ASP A 164 22.32 3.25 -0.92
N ASN A 165 22.99 2.30 -0.28
CA ASN A 165 22.76 1.94 1.13
C ASN A 165 22.95 3.13 2.10
N GLY A 166 23.75 4.13 1.73
CA GLY A 166 23.92 5.34 2.54
C GLY A 166 22.68 6.21 2.51
N LEU A 167 22.06 6.38 1.35
CA LEU A 167 20.82 7.13 1.19
C LEU A 167 19.64 6.39 1.87
N ILE A 168 19.53 5.08 1.70
CA ILE A 168 18.54 4.25 2.39
C ILE A 168 18.67 4.41 3.92
N SER A 169 19.90 4.34 4.43
CA SER A 169 20.16 4.48 5.87
C SER A 169 19.74 5.86 6.40
N GLN A 170 20.02 6.93 5.66
CA GLN A 170 19.61 8.30 6.00
C GLN A 170 18.08 8.42 6.04
N MET A 171 17.37 7.86 5.07
CA MET A 171 15.90 7.86 5.06
C MET A 171 15.34 7.11 6.25
N PHE A 172 15.83 5.91 6.58
CA PHE A 172 15.35 5.16 7.75
C PHE A 172 15.65 5.89 9.07
N GLU A 173 16.82 6.51 9.22
CA GLU A 173 17.15 7.31 10.43
C GLU A 173 16.20 8.49 10.56
N HIS A 174 15.89 9.16 9.46
CA HIS A 174 14.92 10.26 9.42
C HIS A 174 13.52 9.78 9.79
N PHE A 175 13.06 8.65 9.21
CA PHE A 175 11.74 8.08 9.52
C PHE A 175 11.63 7.72 11.02
N GLN A 176 12.67 7.14 11.59
CA GLN A 176 12.70 6.82 13.03
C GLN A 176 12.66 8.07 13.91
N THR A 177 13.38 9.12 13.51
CA THR A 177 13.44 10.37 14.25
C THR A 177 12.09 11.09 14.23
N GLU A 178 11.50 11.27 13.06
CA GLU A 178 10.22 11.94 12.86
C GLU A 178 9.03 11.12 13.37
N GLY A 179 9.09 9.79 13.25
CA GLY A 179 8.07 8.85 13.71
C GLY A 179 8.13 8.54 15.21
N SER A 180 9.00 9.19 15.98
CA SER A 180 9.11 8.98 17.44
C SER A 180 7.82 9.35 18.18
N ASN A 181 7.02 10.27 17.63
CA ASN A 181 5.71 10.63 18.13
C ASN A 181 4.64 9.74 17.48
N ARG A 182 4.32 8.62 18.13
CA ARG A 182 3.33 7.66 17.62
C ARG A 182 1.95 8.30 17.53
N THR A 183 1.29 8.10 16.39
CA THR A 183 -0.04 8.68 16.14
C THR A 183 -1.16 7.96 16.90
N GLY A 184 -0.93 6.69 17.31
CA GLY A 184 -1.97 5.77 17.81
C GLY A 184 -2.85 5.19 16.71
N SER A 185 -2.61 5.55 15.45
CA SER A 185 -3.28 4.98 14.29
C SER A 185 -2.74 3.58 14.00
N VAL A 186 -3.57 2.77 13.38
CA VAL A 186 -3.26 1.37 13.05
C VAL A 186 -3.16 1.22 11.54
N LYS A 187 -2.12 0.52 11.07
CA LYS A 187 -2.06 0.03 9.69
C LYS A 187 -2.55 -1.41 9.64
N PRO A 188 -3.65 -1.71 8.92
CA PRO A 188 -4.09 -3.07 8.68
C PRO A 188 -3.12 -3.79 7.73
N LEU A 189 -2.59 -4.92 8.19
CA LEU A 189 -1.83 -5.84 7.37
C LEU A 189 -2.66 -7.09 7.14
N SER A 190 -2.72 -7.60 5.91
CA SER A 190 -3.52 -8.77 5.57
C SER A 190 -2.80 -9.72 4.62
N ASP A 191 -3.10 -11.00 4.73
CA ASP A 191 -2.89 -11.95 3.65
C ASP A 191 -3.99 -11.82 2.60
N ILE A 192 -3.84 -12.48 1.45
CA ILE A 192 -4.79 -12.44 0.34
C ILE A 192 -5.59 -13.74 0.25
N ASP A 193 -4.90 -14.86 0.06
CA ASP A 193 -5.51 -16.15 -0.24
C ASP A 193 -6.20 -16.75 1.00
N ASP A 194 -7.48 -17.12 0.88
CA ASP A 194 -8.33 -17.59 2.00
C ASP A 194 -8.50 -16.59 3.16
N THR A 195 -8.03 -15.36 2.96
CA THR A 195 -8.17 -14.23 3.89
C THR A 195 -9.04 -13.14 3.28
N PHE A 196 -8.67 -12.60 2.12
CA PHE A 196 -9.46 -11.59 1.41
C PHE A 196 -10.57 -12.23 0.57
N TYR A 197 -10.26 -13.30 -0.14
CA TYR A 197 -11.20 -14.12 -0.90
C TYR A 197 -10.90 -15.61 -0.76
N SER A 198 -11.91 -16.45 -1.01
CA SER A 198 -11.76 -17.91 -1.00
C SER A 198 -10.89 -18.38 -2.16
N SER A 199 -9.84 -19.19 -1.90
CA SER A 199 -8.94 -19.64 -2.97
C SER A 199 -8.46 -21.08 -2.83
N LEU A 200 -7.79 -21.45 -1.73
CA LEU A 200 -7.05 -22.69 -1.63
C LEU A 200 -7.64 -23.73 -0.69
N LYS A 201 -8.23 -23.32 0.43
CA LYS A 201 -8.62 -24.18 1.54
C LYS A 201 -10.10 -24.06 1.91
N ASP A 202 -10.69 -22.89 1.73
CA ASP A 202 -12.05 -22.64 2.20
C ASP A 202 -13.11 -23.11 1.19
N GLU A 203 -13.69 -24.29 1.45
CA GLU A 203 -14.77 -24.86 0.65
C GLU A 203 -16.17 -24.32 1.05
N ARG A 204 -16.26 -23.46 2.09
CA ARG A 204 -17.52 -22.87 2.56
C ARG A 204 -18.08 -21.84 1.59
N PHE A 205 -17.24 -21.30 0.71
CA PHE A 205 -17.62 -20.30 -0.29
C PHE A 205 -17.24 -20.77 -1.69
N PRO A 206 -17.97 -20.30 -2.72
CA PRO A 206 -17.53 -20.49 -4.11
C PRO A 206 -16.12 -19.93 -4.32
N GLY A 207 -15.33 -20.55 -5.20
CA GLY A 207 -13.96 -20.11 -5.44
C GLY A 207 -13.87 -18.64 -5.91
N HIS A 208 -12.87 -17.91 -5.41
CA HIS A 208 -12.65 -16.48 -5.66
C HIS A 208 -13.76 -15.54 -5.17
N THR A 209 -14.58 -15.99 -4.23
CA THR A 209 -15.55 -15.13 -3.56
C THR A 209 -14.86 -14.23 -2.54
N VAL A 210 -14.99 -12.92 -2.69
CA VAL A 210 -14.57 -11.94 -1.66
C VAL A 210 -15.42 -12.17 -0.41
N TYR A 211 -14.77 -12.35 0.73
CA TYR A 211 -15.47 -12.66 1.96
C TYR A 211 -16.41 -11.53 2.38
N PRO A 212 -17.67 -11.83 2.72
CA PRO A 212 -18.63 -10.82 3.12
C PRO A 212 -18.16 -9.99 4.31
N GLY A 213 -18.07 -8.68 4.12
CA GLY A 213 -17.66 -7.74 5.16
C GLY A 213 -16.17 -7.47 5.28
N VAL A 214 -15.29 -8.16 4.52
CA VAL A 214 -13.84 -7.99 4.62
C VAL A 214 -13.37 -6.56 4.34
N LEU A 215 -13.84 -5.94 3.26
CA LEU A 215 -13.48 -4.56 2.92
C LEU A 215 -13.91 -3.57 4.01
N ALA A 216 -15.16 -3.72 4.50
CA ALA A 216 -15.65 -2.87 5.58
C ALA A 216 -14.84 -3.08 6.88
N PHE A 217 -14.37 -4.29 7.15
CA PHE A 217 -13.53 -4.57 8.31
C PHE A 217 -12.17 -3.87 8.20
N TYR A 218 -11.53 -3.91 7.04
CA TYR A 218 -10.27 -3.19 6.82
C TYR A 218 -10.46 -1.68 6.95
N ASP A 219 -11.50 -1.12 6.33
CA ASP A 219 -11.83 0.30 6.44
C ASP A 219 -12.05 0.74 7.89
N GLU A 220 -12.71 -0.08 8.70
CA GLU A 220 -12.96 0.27 10.10
C GLU A 220 -11.73 0.11 10.99
N LEU A 221 -10.83 -0.82 10.70
CA LEU A 221 -9.53 -0.91 11.37
C LEU A 221 -8.68 0.33 11.09
N ASP A 222 -8.70 0.81 9.83
CA ASP A 222 -7.97 1.99 9.40
C ASP A 222 -8.54 3.28 10.04
N ARG A 223 -9.87 3.44 10.04
CA ARG A 223 -10.57 4.56 10.73
C ARG A 223 -10.36 4.59 12.23
N GLY A 224 -10.12 3.44 12.82
CA GLY A 224 -9.99 3.29 14.25
C GLY A 224 -11.26 3.65 15.05
N PRO A 225 -11.19 3.60 16.39
CA PRO A 225 -12.36 3.87 17.26
C PRO A 225 -12.80 5.34 17.21
N ALA A 226 -11.92 6.27 16.87
CA ALA A 226 -12.21 7.70 16.77
C ALA A 226 -12.88 8.10 15.44
N GLN A 227 -13.09 7.16 14.51
CA GLN A 227 -13.67 7.40 13.19
C GLN A 227 -12.94 8.48 12.41
N GLN A 228 -11.62 8.41 12.38
CA GLN A 228 -10.79 9.34 11.62
C GLN A 228 -11.11 9.24 10.12
N ALA A 229 -10.90 10.32 9.40
CA ALA A 229 -10.97 10.30 7.95
C ALA A 229 -9.88 9.37 7.40
N ASP A 230 -10.20 8.61 6.35
CA ASP A 230 -9.30 7.64 5.75
C ASP A 230 -7.96 8.26 5.36
N PRO A 231 -6.86 7.88 5.99
CA PRO A 231 -5.55 8.15 5.45
C PRO A 231 -5.35 7.25 4.22
N LEU A 232 -4.81 7.82 3.14
CA LEU A 232 -4.53 7.10 1.91
C LEU A 232 -3.42 6.05 2.12
N GLY A 233 -3.59 4.87 1.53
CA GLY A 233 -2.53 3.85 1.44
C GLY A 233 -2.20 3.14 2.74
N ASP A 234 -3.15 2.97 3.66
CA ASP A 234 -2.88 2.31 4.93
C ASP A 234 -3.01 0.78 4.86
N LEU A 235 -3.92 0.22 4.06
CA LEU A 235 -4.04 -1.23 3.87
C LEU A 235 -2.81 -1.78 3.13
N THR A 236 -2.21 -2.84 3.69
CA THR A 236 -1.05 -3.49 3.10
C THR A 236 -1.20 -5.01 3.10
N PHE A 237 -1.01 -5.63 1.95
CA PHE A 237 -1.03 -7.07 1.80
C PHE A 237 0.38 -7.67 1.93
N LEU A 238 0.52 -8.69 2.79
CA LEU A 238 1.70 -9.51 2.90
C LEU A 238 1.39 -10.89 2.32
N THR A 239 1.86 -11.16 1.13
CA THR A 239 1.60 -12.45 0.48
C THR A 239 2.87 -13.27 0.33
N ALA A 240 2.69 -14.60 0.28
CA ALA A 240 3.77 -15.54 -0.01
C ALA A 240 4.01 -15.71 -1.53
N ARG A 241 3.26 -15.02 -2.38
CA ARG A 241 3.46 -15.07 -3.84
C ARG A 241 4.88 -14.63 -4.18
N PRO A 242 5.54 -15.33 -5.13
CA PRO A 242 6.93 -15.00 -5.46
C PRO A 242 7.03 -13.58 -6.02
N ASP A 243 8.06 -12.88 -5.56
CA ASP A 243 8.51 -11.65 -6.18
C ASP A 243 9.32 -12.03 -7.41
N GLU A 244 8.73 -11.89 -8.59
CA GLU A 244 9.42 -12.10 -9.85
C GLU A 244 10.06 -10.79 -10.30
N ALA A 245 11.28 -10.87 -10.83
CA ALA A 245 12.05 -9.71 -11.30
C ALA A 245 11.35 -8.88 -12.42
N THR A 246 10.19 -9.34 -12.87
CA THR A 246 9.40 -8.70 -13.94
C THR A 246 8.24 -7.84 -13.43
N GLY A 247 7.94 -7.82 -12.11
CA GLY A 247 6.79 -7.09 -11.55
C GLY A 247 5.40 -7.65 -11.92
N ILE A 248 5.30 -8.56 -12.89
CA ILE A 248 4.03 -9.06 -13.46
C ILE A 248 3.11 -9.68 -12.40
N VAL A 249 3.68 -10.41 -11.42
CA VAL A 249 2.87 -11.02 -10.35
C VAL A 249 2.27 -9.95 -9.45
N LYS A 250 3.03 -8.88 -9.15
CA LYS A 250 2.56 -7.76 -8.33
C LYS A 250 1.47 -6.99 -9.06
N GLU A 251 1.66 -6.65 -10.33
CA GLU A 251 0.68 -5.95 -11.17
C GLU A 251 -0.64 -6.74 -11.28
N ARG A 252 -0.58 -8.03 -11.63
CA ARG A 252 -1.78 -8.89 -11.70
C ARG A 252 -2.49 -9.02 -10.35
N THR A 253 -1.73 -9.01 -9.25
CA THR A 253 -2.31 -9.04 -7.91
C THR A 253 -3.02 -7.73 -7.60
N HIS A 254 -2.44 -6.58 -7.94
CA HIS A 254 -3.08 -5.28 -7.84
C HIS A 254 -4.37 -5.20 -8.65
N ASP A 255 -4.35 -5.68 -9.91
CA ASP A 255 -5.53 -5.69 -10.77
C ASP A 255 -6.64 -6.56 -10.17
N THR A 256 -6.31 -7.76 -9.72
CA THR A 256 -7.27 -8.65 -9.05
C THR A 256 -7.88 -7.98 -7.81
N LEU A 257 -7.08 -7.36 -6.96
CA LEU A 257 -7.57 -6.66 -5.77
C LEU A 257 -8.45 -5.47 -6.15
N ARG A 258 -8.06 -4.69 -7.15
CA ARG A 258 -8.82 -3.54 -7.65
C ARG A 258 -10.18 -3.95 -8.24
N GLU A 259 -10.22 -5.01 -9.04
CA GLU A 259 -11.45 -5.59 -9.58
C GLU A 259 -12.40 -6.05 -8.47
N ASN A 260 -11.86 -6.46 -7.33
CA ASN A 260 -12.59 -6.90 -6.15
C ASN A 260 -12.84 -5.81 -5.10
N GLY A 261 -12.65 -4.53 -5.47
CA GLY A 261 -13.07 -3.37 -4.67
C GLY A 261 -12.00 -2.75 -3.78
N VAL A 262 -10.77 -3.27 -3.77
CA VAL A 262 -9.64 -2.62 -3.10
C VAL A 262 -9.14 -1.48 -3.98
N LYS A 263 -9.30 -0.24 -3.53
CA LYS A 263 -8.94 0.95 -4.32
C LYS A 263 -7.46 1.31 -4.17
N GLU A 264 -6.95 1.19 -2.98
CA GLU A 264 -5.62 1.63 -2.58
C GLU A 264 -5.04 0.61 -1.61
N ALA A 265 -3.91 0.01 -1.94
CA ALA A 265 -3.19 -0.89 -1.06
C ALA A 265 -1.75 -1.11 -1.54
N SER A 266 -0.83 -1.30 -0.62
CA SER A 266 0.51 -1.80 -0.92
C SER A 266 0.55 -3.32 -0.90
N ILE A 267 1.43 -3.93 -1.70
CA ILE A 267 1.62 -5.37 -1.72
C ILE A 267 3.09 -5.71 -1.47
N LEU A 268 3.34 -6.39 -0.36
CA LEU A 268 4.65 -6.93 -0.02
C LEU A 268 4.73 -8.39 -0.46
N LEU A 269 5.43 -8.65 -1.56
CA LEU A 269 5.60 -9.99 -2.11
C LEU A 269 6.64 -10.79 -1.32
N GLY A 270 6.47 -12.12 -1.31
CA GLY A 270 7.42 -13.06 -0.77
C GLY A 270 8.33 -13.61 -1.85
N SER A 271 9.66 -13.56 -1.67
CA SER A 271 10.59 -14.28 -2.53
C SER A 271 10.60 -15.77 -2.17
N LEU A 272 9.69 -16.56 -2.74
CA LEU A 272 9.54 -17.98 -2.44
C LEU A 272 9.87 -18.87 -3.63
N THR A 273 11.11 -18.86 -4.07
CA THR A 273 11.60 -19.93 -4.94
C THR A 273 11.79 -21.20 -4.09
N GLY A 274 10.82 -22.11 -4.11
CA GLY A 274 10.94 -23.48 -3.61
C GLY A 274 10.62 -23.74 -2.15
N LEU A 275 9.96 -22.83 -1.40
CA LEU A 275 9.62 -23.08 0.00
C LEU A 275 8.27 -23.75 0.17
N ILE A 276 8.29 -24.93 0.81
CA ILE A 276 7.18 -25.88 0.91
C ILE A 276 6.56 -25.91 2.32
N ASN A 277 7.10 -25.17 3.32
CA ASN A 277 6.58 -25.25 4.66
C ASN A 277 6.09 -23.92 5.22
N HIS A 278 5.05 -24.01 6.05
CA HIS A 278 4.38 -22.86 6.67
C HIS A 278 5.31 -22.02 7.54
N GLU A 279 6.32 -22.64 8.17
CA GLU A 279 7.28 -21.92 9.00
C GLU A 279 8.18 -20.98 8.19
N ALA A 280 8.65 -21.43 7.03
CA ALA A 280 9.45 -20.58 6.14
C ALA A 280 8.63 -19.43 5.56
N MET A 281 7.36 -19.68 5.22
CA MET A 281 6.43 -18.65 4.77
C MET A 281 6.20 -17.59 5.87
N ALA A 282 5.93 -18.03 7.10
CA ALA A 282 5.75 -17.12 8.23
C ALA A 282 7.01 -16.28 8.50
N ARG A 283 8.20 -16.89 8.44
CA ARG A 283 9.47 -16.16 8.62
C ARG A 283 9.69 -15.11 7.53
N LYS A 284 9.39 -15.43 6.27
CA LYS A 284 9.55 -14.47 5.18
C LYS A 284 8.58 -13.31 5.30
N LYS A 285 7.30 -13.59 5.59
CA LYS A 285 6.32 -12.52 5.89
C LYS A 285 6.76 -11.69 7.11
N MET A 286 7.41 -12.30 8.12
CA MET A 286 7.95 -11.59 9.28
C MET A 286 9.09 -10.63 8.91
N GLU A 287 10.00 -11.02 8.01
CA GLU A 287 11.04 -10.13 7.49
C GLU A 287 10.44 -8.92 6.77
N ASN A 288 9.43 -9.15 5.92
CA ASN A 288 8.71 -8.08 5.23
C ASN A 288 8.01 -7.15 6.24
N PHE A 289 7.35 -7.70 7.25
CA PHE A 289 6.76 -6.90 8.33
C PHE A 289 7.81 -6.07 9.07
N GLU A 290 8.95 -6.65 9.42
CA GLU A 290 10.04 -5.94 10.12
C GLU A 290 10.59 -4.79 9.28
N HIS A 291 10.79 -5.00 7.98
CA HIS A 291 11.20 -3.95 7.06
C HIS A 291 10.13 -2.85 6.98
N TYR A 292 8.88 -3.23 6.76
CA TYR A 292 7.75 -2.30 6.66
C TYR A 292 7.53 -1.49 7.94
N SER A 293 7.67 -2.13 9.11
CA SER A 293 7.54 -1.46 10.41
C SER A 293 8.61 -0.39 10.68
N ARG A 294 9.75 -0.46 9.98
CA ARG A 294 10.80 0.58 10.02
C ARG A 294 10.47 1.77 9.12
N ILE A 295 9.71 1.54 8.03
CA ILE A 295 9.20 2.62 7.17
C ILE A 295 8.17 3.45 7.94
N TYR A 296 7.34 2.79 8.75
CA TYR A 296 6.23 3.39 9.50
C TYR A 296 6.39 3.26 11.02
N PRO A 297 7.42 3.88 11.63
CA PRO A 297 7.64 3.81 13.08
C PRO A 297 6.53 4.48 13.90
N GLU A 298 5.77 5.40 13.32
CA GLU A 298 4.67 6.14 13.93
C GLU A 298 3.38 5.34 14.10
N TYR A 299 3.21 4.24 13.34
CA TYR A 299 1.98 3.42 13.38
C TYR A 299 2.08 2.22 14.31
N ASP A 300 0.94 1.78 14.79
CA ASP A 300 0.70 0.43 15.28
C ASP A 300 0.19 -0.45 14.13
N PHE A 301 0.09 -1.77 14.35
CA PHE A 301 -0.28 -2.72 13.30
C PHE A 301 -1.34 -3.71 13.77
N THR A 302 -2.17 -4.17 12.85
CA THR A 302 -2.95 -5.40 12.98
C THR A 302 -2.55 -6.39 11.91
N TRP A 303 -2.74 -7.67 12.17
CA TRP A 303 -2.54 -8.74 11.22
C TRP A 303 -3.82 -9.53 11.00
N VAL A 304 -4.19 -9.74 9.75
CA VAL A 304 -5.32 -10.58 9.34
C VAL A 304 -4.80 -11.67 8.41
N GLY A 305 -5.06 -12.92 8.72
CA GLY A 305 -4.60 -14.07 7.94
C GLY A 305 -5.53 -15.26 8.09
N ASP A 306 -5.15 -16.39 7.50
CA ASP A 306 -5.90 -17.65 7.54
C ASP A 306 -5.26 -18.70 8.46
N SER A 307 -6.04 -19.73 8.80
CA SER A 307 -5.60 -20.85 9.64
C SER A 307 -4.95 -22.00 8.86
N GLY A 308 -5.02 -21.99 7.54
CA GLY A 308 -4.58 -23.07 6.67
C GLY A 308 -3.14 -22.99 6.18
N GLN A 309 -2.47 -21.85 6.38
CA GLN A 309 -1.13 -21.59 5.88
C GLN A 309 -0.14 -21.26 7.02
N GLY A 310 0.66 -20.25 6.94
CA GLY A 310 1.64 -19.88 7.98
C GLY A 310 1.22 -18.69 8.84
N ASP A 311 0.02 -18.16 8.62
CA ASP A 311 -0.36 -16.83 9.10
C ASP A 311 -0.65 -16.76 10.60
N ALA A 312 -1.18 -17.84 11.17
CA ALA A 312 -1.31 -17.95 12.61
C ALA A 312 0.07 -17.91 13.31
N LEU A 313 1.05 -18.61 12.75
CA LEU A 313 2.43 -18.60 13.27
C LEU A 313 3.06 -17.21 13.13
N LEU A 314 2.87 -16.55 11.98
CA LEU A 314 3.31 -15.17 11.79
C LEU A 314 2.70 -14.25 12.87
N GLY A 315 1.39 -14.33 13.09
CA GLY A 315 0.71 -13.54 14.11
C GLY A 315 1.26 -13.76 15.51
N GLU A 316 1.55 -15.01 15.88
CA GLU A 316 2.21 -15.35 17.16
C GLU A 316 3.62 -14.72 17.24
N MET A 317 4.41 -14.79 16.16
CA MET A 317 5.74 -14.17 16.09
C MET A 317 5.66 -12.64 16.24
N MET A 318 4.72 -12.00 15.56
CA MET A 318 4.49 -10.56 15.62
C MET A 318 4.12 -10.12 17.05
N LEU A 319 3.16 -10.79 17.70
CA LEU A 319 2.75 -10.51 19.08
C LEU A 319 3.91 -10.74 20.08
N SER A 320 4.70 -11.78 19.88
CA SER A 320 5.83 -12.10 20.77
C SER A 320 6.97 -11.08 20.65
N LYS A 321 7.30 -10.64 19.43
CA LYS A 321 8.45 -9.76 19.18
C LYS A 321 8.13 -8.28 19.30
N TYR A 322 6.88 -7.88 18.97
CA TYR A 322 6.45 -6.49 18.94
C TYR A 322 5.12 -6.26 19.69
N PRO A 323 5.01 -6.69 20.98
CA PRO A 323 3.75 -6.61 21.74
C PRO A 323 3.20 -5.18 21.88
N GLU A 324 4.08 -4.17 21.88
CA GLU A 324 3.69 -2.77 21.98
C GLU A 324 3.20 -2.15 20.66
N ARG A 325 3.49 -2.83 19.53
CA ARG A 325 3.20 -2.34 18.19
C ARG A 325 2.05 -3.11 17.52
N VAL A 326 1.87 -4.39 17.83
CA VAL A 326 0.83 -5.25 17.26
C VAL A 326 -0.39 -5.24 18.16
N LYS A 327 -1.47 -4.60 17.71
CA LYS A 327 -2.67 -4.36 18.51
C LYS A 327 -3.74 -5.44 18.36
N GLY A 328 -3.67 -6.23 17.29
CA GLY A 328 -4.59 -7.34 17.06
C GLY A 328 -4.07 -8.29 16.00
N VAL A 329 -4.30 -9.57 16.23
CA VAL A 329 -4.06 -10.65 15.26
C VAL A 329 -5.36 -11.41 15.09
N PHE A 330 -5.88 -11.42 13.87
CA PHE A 330 -7.17 -12.00 13.50
C PHE A 330 -6.94 -13.11 12.48
N ILE A 331 -7.33 -14.34 12.83
CA ILE A 331 -7.12 -15.52 11.99
C ILE A 331 -8.45 -16.11 11.56
N HIS A 332 -8.69 -16.08 10.25
CA HIS A 332 -9.86 -16.68 9.62
C HIS A 332 -9.74 -18.21 9.67
N ASP A 333 -10.70 -18.86 10.28
CA ASP A 333 -10.72 -20.32 10.37
C ASP A 333 -11.25 -20.94 9.09
N VAL A 334 -10.36 -21.39 8.25
CA VAL A 334 -10.68 -22.03 6.95
C VAL A 334 -10.42 -23.54 6.97
N VAL A 335 -9.87 -24.08 8.06
CA VAL A 335 -9.56 -25.51 8.22
C VAL A 335 -10.38 -26.19 9.33
N ASN A 336 -11.34 -25.48 9.92
CA ASN A 336 -12.22 -25.96 10.98
C ASN A 336 -11.45 -26.43 12.23
N LEU A 337 -10.73 -25.48 12.85
CA LEU A 337 -9.95 -25.68 14.08
C LEU A 337 -10.83 -26.21 15.23
N SER A 338 -10.28 -27.14 16.02
CA SER A 338 -10.96 -27.63 17.21
C SER A 338 -11.09 -26.54 18.29
N PRO A 339 -12.06 -26.67 19.22
CA PRO A 339 -12.19 -25.73 20.34
C PRO A 339 -10.90 -25.58 21.16
N GLU A 340 -10.13 -26.67 21.32
CA GLU A 340 -8.86 -26.68 22.04
C GLU A 340 -7.79 -25.87 21.31
N GLN A 341 -7.69 -26.02 19.97
CA GLN A 341 -6.76 -25.25 19.13
C GLN A 341 -7.10 -23.76 19.18
N ARG A 342 -8.39 -23.40 19.03
CA ARG A 342 -8.87 -22.00 19.16
C ARG A 342 -8.54 -21.42 20.55
N ALA A 343 -8.72 -22.21 21.62
CA ALA A 343 -8.41 -21.78 22.98
C ALA A 343 -6.90 -21.57 23.19
N GLU A 344 -6.06 -22.44 22.63
CA GLU A 344 -4.60 -22.30 22.66
C GLU A 344 -4.16 -21.01 21.93
N MET A 345 -4.67 -20.77 20.72
CA MET A 345 -4.37 -19.56 19.95
C MET A 345 -4.83 -18.29 20.69
N ARG A 346 -6.03 -18.34 21.30
CA ARG A 346 -6.55 -17.23 22.13
C ARG A 346 -5.67 -16.95 23.34
N ALA A 347 -5.10 -17.96 23.98
CA ALA A 347 -4.17 -17.80 25.10
C ALA A 347 -2.87 -17.09 24.68
N LYS A 348 -2.47 -17.20 23.41
CA LYS A 348 -1.33 -16.50 22.81
C LYS A 348 -1.71 -15.10 22.28
N GLY A 349 -2.97 -14.65 22.43
CA GLY A 349 -3.44 -13.36 21.95
C GLY A 349 -4.04 -13.35 20.55
N VAL A 350 -4.05 -14.49 19.86
CA VAL A 350 -4.60 -14.63 18.50
C VAL A 350 -6.12 -14.76 18.56
N ARG A 351 -6.83 -14.00 17.73
CA ARG A 351 -8.30 -13.99 17.63
C ARG A 351 -8.74 -14.79 16.41
N VAL A 352 -9.27 -15.99 16.66
CA VAL A 352 -9.79 -16.85 15.58
C VAL A 352 -11.26 -16.52 15.33
N PHE A 353 -11.63 -16.34 14.07
CA PHE A 353 -12.97 -15.98 13.64
C PHE A 353 -13.45 -16.84 12.45
N ASP A 354 -14.78 -16.93 12.28
CA ASP A 354 -15.41 -17.67 11.20
C ASP A 354 -15.99 -16.75 10.11
N THR A 355 -16.35 -15.51 10.49
CA THR A 355 -16.87 -14.48 9.60
C THR A 355 -16.26 -13.12 9.94
N TYR A 356 -16.24 -12.19 8.99
CA TYR A 356 -15.72 -10.83 9.27
C TYR A 356 -16.57 -10.04 10.27
N VAL A 357 -17.81 -10.45 10.51
CA VAL A 357 -18.62 -9.95 11.65
C VAL A 357 -18.00 -10.40 12.97
N GLY A 358 -17.57 -11.67 13.06
CA GLY A 358 -16.86 -12.19 14.23
C GLY A 358 -15.50 -11.50 14.43
N ALA A 359 -14.74 -11.27 13.35
CA ALA A 359 -13.50 -10.50 13.42
C ALA A 359 -13.73 -9.06 13.93
N ALA A 360 -14.76 -8.39 13.42
CA ALA A 360 -15.13 -7.04 13.87
C ALA A 360 -15.55 -7.01 15.35
N ALA A 361 -16.29 -8.02 15.83
CA ALA A 361 -16.64 -8.13 17.24
C ALA A 361 -15.40 -8.28 18.15
N GLU A 362 -14.40 -9.09 17.73
CA GLU A 362 -13.11 -9.20 18.45
C GLU A 362 -12.31 -7.90 18.40
N ALA A 363 -12.25 -7.21 17.24
CA ALA A 363 -11.59 -5.92 17.10
C ALA A 363 -12.24 -4.83 17.96
N HIS A 364 -13.57 -4.83 18.05
CA HIS A 364 -14.32 -3.94 18.91
C HIS A 364 -13.99 -4.18 20.40
N GLN A 365 -13.90 -5.43 20.84
CA GLN A 365 -13.49 -5.77 22.22
C GLN A 365 -12.07 -5.31 22.54
N LEU A 366 -11.18 -5.25 21.53
CA LEU A 366 -9.83 -4.72 21.65
C LEU A 366 -9.78 -3.18 21.59
N GLY A 367 -10.92 -2.51 21.36
CA GLY A 367 -10.98 -1.06 21.21
C GLY A 367 -10.39 -0.54 19.90
N LEU A 368 -10.30 -1.38 18.87
CA LEU A 368 -9.74 -1.03 17.57
C LEU A 368 -10.75 -0.44 16.60
N ILE A 369 -12.03 -0.74 16.77
CA ILE A 369 -13.14 -0.18 15.99
C ILE A 369 -14.25 0.34 16.91
N SER A 370 -15.09 1.25 16.40
CA SER A 370 -16.21 1.83 17.15
C SER A 370 -17.46 0.95 17.05
N ASP A 371 -18.49 1.25 17.89
CA ASP A 371 -19.82 0.64 17.78
C ASP A 371 -20.44 0.84 16.39
N VAL A 372 -20.26 2.05 15.82
CA VAL A 372 -20.75 2.38 14.48
C VAL A 372 -19.99 1.58 13.41
N GLY A 373 -18.68 1.41 13.58
CA GLY A 373 -17.85 0.60 12.70
C GLY A 373 -18.27 -0.86 12.73
N LEU A 374 -18.50 -1.42 13.92
CA LEU A 374 -18.98 -2.78 14.09
C LEU A 374 -20.31 -3.00 13.35
N ALA A 375 -21.26 -2.06 13.49
CA ALA A 375 -22.56 -2.13 12.80
C ALA A 375 -22.40 -2.04 11.27
N ARG A 376 -21.46 -1.22 10.75
CA ARG A 376 -21.19 -1.13 9.32
C ARG A 376 -20.63 -2.43 8.76
N VAL A 377 -19.69 -3.08 9.45
CA VAL A 377 -19.17 -4.39 9.04
C VAL A 377 -20.29 -5.42 8.99
N GLY A 378 -21.18 -5.46 10.02
CA GLY A 378 -22.35 -6.35 10.04
C GLY A 378 -23.26 -6.15 8.83
N SER A 379 -23.58 -4.88 8.52
CA SER A 379 -24.42 -4.54 7.36
C SER A 379 -23.75 -4.89 6.03
N ALA A 380 -22.47 -4.60 5.88
CA ALA A 380 -21.71 -4.94 4.68
C ALA A 380 -21.58 -6.46 4.48
N ALA A 381 -21.39 -7.20 5.57
CA ALA A 381 -21.33 -8.66 5.53
C ALA A 381 -22.65 -9.27 5.06
N GLN A 382 -23.78 -8.76 5.54
CA GLN A 382 -25.09 -9.23 5.09
C GLN A 382 -25.34 -8.93 3.62
N GLN A 383 -25.05 -7.71 3.18
CA GLN A 383 -25.18 -7.31 1.77
C GLN A 383 -24.27 -8.15 0.85
N GLY A 384 -23.01 -8.33 1.25
CA GLY A 384 -22.06 -9.14 0.49
C GLY A 384 -22.50 -10.62 0.40
N PHE A 385 -23.02 -11.19 1.50
CA PHE A 385 -23.54 -12.54 1.51
C PHE A 385 -24.72 -12.75 0.55
N ASP A 386 -25.64 -11.79 0.50
CA ASP A 386 -26.83 -11.84 -0.37
C ASP A 386 -26.48 -11.71 -1.85
N ALA A 387 -25.32 -11.17 -2.17
CA ALA A 387 -24.83 -11.00 -3.55
C ALA A 387 -24.07 -12.22 -4.09
N ILE A 388 -23.76 -13.23 -3.26
CA ILE A 388 -23.00 -14.41 -3.69
C ILE A 388 -23.85 -15.34 -4.57
N GLU A 389 -23.28 -15.75 -5.70
CA GLU A 389 -23.78 -16.86 -6.53
C GLU A 389 -23.26 -18.17 -5.95
N TRP A 390 -24.09 -18.89 -5.22
CA TRP A 390 -23.72 -20.10 -4.50
C TRP A 390 -23.70 -21.34 -5.40
N ASP A 391 -22.69 -22.20 -5.22
CA ASP A 391 -22.59 -23.47 -5.94
C ASP A 391 -23.64 -24.49 -5.50
N SER A 392 -24.06 -24.43 -4.22
CA SER A 392 -25.09 -25.30 -3.67
C SER A 392 -25.90 -24.64 -2.56
N THR A 393 -27.10 -25.17 -2.27
CA THR A 393 -27.92 -24.75 -1.15
C THR A 393 -27.26 -25.07 0.19
N GLU A 394 -26.62 -26.24 0.29
CA GLU A 394 -25.94 -26.69 1.51
C GLU A 394 -24.79 -25.77 1.87
N GLN A 395 -23.99 -25.35 0.87
CA GLN A 395 -22.89 -24.40 1.07
C GLN A 395 -23.41 -23.07 1.59
N ARG A 396 -24.48 -22.54 0.97
CA ARG A 396 -25.14 -21.31 1.41
C ARG A 396 -25.67 -21.40 2.83
N GLU A 397 -26.36 -22.51 3.18
CA GLU A 397 -26.95 -22.71 4.51
C GLU A 397 -25.88 -22.78 5.60
N GLN A 398 -24.77 -23.47 5.36
CA GLN A 398 -23.64 -23.57 6.28
C GLN A 398 -23.00 -22.19 6.53
N ALA A 399 -22.69 -21.46 5.48
CA ALA A 399 -22.12 -20.12 5.57
C ALA A 399 -23.08 -19.12 6.23
N PHE A 400 -24.39 -19.24 5.93
CA PHE A 400 -25.43 -18.41 6.55
C PHE A 400 -25.56 -18.63 8.05
N ALA A 401 -25.48 -19.88 8.51
CA ALA A 401 -25.55 -20.19 9.93
C ALA A 401 -24.41 -19.55 10.74
N LEU A 402 -23.20 -19.50 10.16
CA LEU A 402 -22.06 -18.82 10.77
C LEU A 402 -22.26 -17.30 10.82
N LEU A 403 -22.70 -16.72 9.71
CA LEU A 403 -22.96 -15.28 9.62
C LEU A 403 -24.07 -14.87 10.61
N GLN A 404 -25.19 -15.60 10.63
CA GLN A 404 -26.30 -15.31 11.53
C GLN A 404 -25.88 -15.39 13.00
N ARG A 405 -25.14 -16.44 13.38
CA ARG A 405 -24.60 -16.59 14.74
C ARG A 405 -23.77 -15.38 15.17
N ASP A 406 -22.93 -14.84 14.27
CA ASP A 406 -22.07 -13.72 14.60
C ASP A 406 -22.83 -12.39 14.59
N LEU A 407 -23.82 -12.22 13.70
CA LEU A 407 -24.73 -11.05 13.71
C LEU A 407 -25.58 -10.98 15.01
N GLU A 408 -26.05 -12.11 15.51
CA GLU A 408 -26.82 -12.17 16.76
C GLU A 408 -26.01 -11.75 18.02
N ARG A 409 -24.71 -11.76 17.93
CA ARG A 409 -23.80 -11.31 19.01
C ARG A 409 -23.52 -9.82 18.99
N LEU A 410 -23.93 -9.11 17.94
CA LEU A 410 -23.77 -7.67 17.88
C LEU A 410 -24.67 -6.98 18.88
N PRO A 411 -24.26 -5.87 19.51
CA PRO A 411 -25.14 -5.09 20.37
C PRO A 411 -26.37 -4.60 19.56
N PRO A 412 -27.54 -4.52 20.16
CA PRO A 412 -28.70 -3.98 19.49
C PRO A 412 -28.42 -2.52 19.07
N THR A 413 -28.69 -2.21 17.81
CA THR A 413 -28.59 -0.86 17.22
C THR A 413 -29.62 0.09 17.76
#